data_380cdb696221622d706990828b781eb2
#
_entry.id   380cdb696221622d706990828b781eb2
#
_cell.length_a   1.000
_cell.length_b   1.000
_cell.length_c   1.000
_cell.angle_alpha   90.00
_cell.angle_beta   90.00
_cell.angle_gamma   90.00
#
_symmetry.space_group_name_H-M   'P 1'
#
loop_
_entity.id
_entity.type
_entity.pdbx_description
1 polymer ?
#
loop_
_entity_poly.entity_id
_entity_poly.type
_entity_poly.pdbx_seq_one_letter_code
_entity_poly.pdbx_strand_id
1 'polypeptide(L)'
;MLWPGGAPAHERTGVGFDRQTQQATVTRVVNVSCKSVNAGGETPTGDTSTAEGSSAEQQAKGTCKKATIRVDTGDDKGRTFTEIVQPDQSRQLHEGEKVVVAYEPSAPRDLQYSVADVNRRFPMGLLAGVFALVVVIVGRLRGVMALVALAVSFLLLNFFVLPAILQGSNPLVVAVVGSSAIMLIALYMCHGLSARTSVAVLGTLISLLLIGVLGSQFIGWAALTGNTDDNTGLIHGLYPSIDMSGLLLAGVIIGSLGVLDDVTVTQTSAVWELHEANPTMGWRSLYRAGIRIGRDHIASVVNTLVLAYAGAALPLLLLFSIAQSSVGTVANSELVAEEIVRTLVGSIGLVASVPVTTALAALVVSADRPGAEAAGAGAGGSAAAPTAPAPAPATSVSAGTADARPTPARGGKGRRRRH
;
A
#
# COMPACT_ATOMS: atom_id res chain seq x y z
N MET A 1 -9.35 -27.04 3.57
CA MET A 1 -9.01 -26.40 2.27
C MET A 1 -9.38 -24.94 2.36
N LEU A 2 -8.43 -24.03 2.14
CA LEU A 2 -8.65 -22.57 2.29
C LEU A 2 -9.36 -21.90 1.11
N TRP A 3 -9.56 -22.61 -0.02
CA TRP A 3 -10.24 -22.04 -1.18
C TRP A 3 -11.74 -21.96 -0.90
N PRO A 4 -12.34 -20.74 -0.86
CA PRO A 4 -13.75 -20.57 -0.60
C PRO A 4 -14.58 -21.11 -1.78
N GLY A 5 -15.64 -21.84 -1.47
CA GLY A 5 -16.61 -22.36 -2.44
C GLY A 5 -17.52 -21.31 -3.09
N GLY A 6 -17.16 -20.04 -3.02
CA GLY A 6 -17.92 -18.86 -3.41
C GLY A 6 -18.20 -17.95 -2.22
N ALA A 7 -18.53 -16.67 -2.47
CA ALA A 7 -18.99 -15.79 -1.41
C ALA A 7 -20.29 -16.38 -0.79
N PRO A 8 -20.46 -16.32 0.55
CA PRO A 8 -21.70 -16.74 1.17
C PRO A 8 -22.86 -15.95 0.54
N ALA A 9 -24.00 -16.63 0.29
CA ALA A 9 -25.20 -15.96 -0.19
C ALA A 9 -25.60 -14.89 0.84
N HIS A 10 -25.54 -13.63 0.44
CA HIS A 10 -25.93 -12.54 1.31
C HIS A 10 -27.45 -12.51 1.45
N GLU A 11 -27.95 -12.83 2.63
CA GLU A 11 -29.26 -12.28 3.03
C GLU A 11 -29.12 -10.76 3.13
N ARG A 12 -30.16 -10.03 2.70
CA ARG A 12 -30.14 -8.56 2.78
C ARG A 12 -29.88 -8.13 4.21
N THR A 13 -28.76 -7.48 4.45
CA THR A 13 -28.30 -7.13 5.80
C THR A 13 -29.11 -6.00 6.44
N GLY A 14 -29.95 -5.31 5.65
CA GLY A 14 -30.72 -4.16 6.13
C GLY A 14 -29.88 -2.89 6.40
N VAL A 15 -28.56 -2.98 6.29
CA VAL A 15 -27.62 -1.88 6.60
C VAL A 15 -27.48 -0.87 5.46
N GLY A 16 -28.19 -1.10 4.34
CA GLY A 16 -28.28 -0.15 3.23
C GLY A 16 -27.24 -0.33 2.13
N PHE A 17 -26.21 -1.16 2.30
CA PHE A 17 -25.19 -1.45 1.25
C PHE A 17 -25.76 -2.37 0.14
N ASP A 18 -26.82 -3.09 0.41
CA ASP A 18 -27.50 -4.04 -0.49
C ASP A 18 -28.73 -3.47 -1.18
N ARG A 19 -28.98 -2.14 -1.04
CA ARG A 19 -30.05 -1.46 -1.76
C ARG A 19 -29.78 -1.46 -3.26
N GLN A 20 -30.85 -1.64 -4.04
CA GLN A 20 -30.76 -1.48 -5.48
C GLN A 20 -30.34 -0.06 -5.81
N THR A 21 -29.26 0.11 -6.56
CA THR A 21 -28.77 1.41 -6.97
C THR A 21 -29.05 1.65 -8.45
N GLN A 22 -29.43 2.89 -8.79
CA GLN A 22 -29.70 3.33 -10.16
C GLN A 22 -28.86 4.59 -10.46
N GLN A 23 -28.66 4.85 -11.74
CA GLN A 23 -28.02 6.10 -12.19
C GLN A 23 -29.05 7.18 -12.34
N ALA A 24 -28.72 8.40 -11.95
CA ALA A 24 -29.58 9.56 -12.10
C ALA A 24 -28.76 10.82 -12.42
N THR A 25 -29.43 11.85 -12.91
CA THR A 25 -28.81 13.15 -13.24
C THR A 25 -29.54 14.27 -12.53
N VAL A 26 -28.80 15.16 -11.89
CA VAL A 26 -29.34 16.38 -11.30
C VAL A 26 -29.73 17.34 -12.42
N THR A 27 -31.02 17.60 -12.59
CA THR A 27 -31.54 18.42 -13.69
C THR A 27 -31.66 19.89 -13.31
N ARG A 28 -31.91 20.19 -12.03
CA ARG A 28 -32.08 21.56 -11.55
C ARG A 28 -31.75 21.69 -10.08
N VAL A 29 -31.08 22.75 -9.68
CA VAL A 29 -30.80 23.10 -8.28
C VAL A 29 -31.31 24.50 -8.00
N VAL A 30 -32.20 24.66 -7.01
CA VAL A 30 -32.80 25.95 -6.63
C VAL A 30 -32.50 26.20 -5.16
N ASN A 31 -32.10 27.42 -4.86
CA ASN A 31 -31.92 27.84 -3.47
C ASN A 31 -33.32 28.09 -2.84
N VAL A 32 -33.56 27.50 -1.69
CA VAL A 32 -34.79 27.60 -0.92
C VAL A 32 -34.48 27.92 0.53
N SER A 33 -35.40 28.56 1.23
CA SER A 33 -35.22 28.76 2.68
C SER A 33 -35.38 27.41 3.39
N CYS A 34 -34.40 27.05 4.26
CA CYS A 34 -34.48 25.80 5.03
C CYS A 34 -35.74 25.72 5.90
N LYS A 35 -36.24 26.88 6.39
CA LYS A 35 -37.52 26.97 7.12
C LYS A 35 -38.73 26.49 6.33
N SER A 36 -38.77 26.78 5.03
CA SER A 36 -39.91 26.40 4.18
C SER A 36 -39.94 24.91 3.83
N VAL A 37 -38.83 24.20 3.99
CA VAL A 37 -38.68 22.80 3.59
C VAL A 37 -38.81 21.89 4.80
N ASN A 38 -38.43 22.35 6.00
CA ASN A 38 -38.59 21.60 7.26
C ASN A 38 -40.02 21.65 7.84
N ALA A 39 -40.85 22.57 7.34
CA ALA A 39 -42.25 22.67 7.76
C ALA A 39 -43.16 21.51 7.29
N GLY A 40 -42.62 20.57 6.45
CA GLY A 40 -43.33 19.38 5.97
C GLY A 40 -42.95 18.06 6.68
N GLY A 41 -42.06 18.09 7.64
CA GLY A 41 -41.68 16.94 8.47
C GLY A 41 -42.33 17.04 9.84
N GLU A 42 -43.35 16.22 10.12
CA GLU A 42 -43.91 16.05 11.45
C GLU A 42 -42.79 15.60 12.42
N THR A 43 -42.51 16.45 13.40
CA THR A 43 -41.71 16.10 14.57
C THR A 43 -42.40 14.99 15.35
N PRO A 44 -41.79 13.85 15.62
CA PRO A 44 -42.30 12.93 16.64
C PRO A 44 -42.23 13.65 17.98
N THR A 45 -43.41 13.94 18.57
CA THR A 45 -43.57 14.38 19.96
C THR A 45 -43.09 13.26 20.88
N GLY A 46 -41.85 13.36 21.33
CA GLY A 46 -41.29 12.52 22.39
C GLY A 46 -40.48 13.41 23.31
N ASP A 47 -41.01 13.70 24.46
CA ASP A 47 -40.36 14.40 25.57
C ASP A 47 -39.00 13.78 25.88
N THR A 48 -37.93 14.50 25.62
CA THR A 48 -36.73 14.49 26.46
C THR A 48 -35.93 15.78 26.24
N SER A 49 -35.89 16.56 27.27
CA SER A 49 -35.19 17.83 27.44
C SER A 49 -33.67 17.71 27.34
N THR A 50 -33.11 18.83 26.84
CA THR A 50 -31.79 19.42 27.10
C THR A 50 -30.65 19.01 26.20
N ALA A 51 -30.20 20.01 25.44
CA ALA A 51 -28.90 20.29 24.80
C ALA A 51 -28.84 20.39 23.27
N GLU A 52 -29.90 20.12 22.49
CA GLU A 52 -29.86 20.16 21.03
C GLU A 52 -30.53 21.41 20.37
N GLY A 53 -31.00 22.35 21.17
CA GLY A 53 -31.79 23.50 20.68
C GLY A 53 -31.00 24.50 19.79
N SER A 54 -29.71 24.65 19.96
CA SER A 54 -28.92 25.64 19.23
C SER A 54 -28.55 25.23 17.80
N SER A 55 -28.34 23.93 17.55
CA SER A 55 -27.96 23.41 16.24
C SER A 55 -29.17 23.40 15.27
N ALA A 56 -30.36 23.00 15.75
CA ALA A 56 -31.57 22.94 14.96
C ALA A 56 -32.08 24.34 14.54
N GLU A 57 -31.96 25.33 15.43
CA GLU A 57 -32.33 26.71 15.12
C GLU A 57 -31.36 27.40 14.15
N GLN A 58 -30.07 27.08 14.19
CA GLN A 58 -29.08 27.58 13.24
C GLN A 58 -29.26 26.96 11.85
N GLN A 59 -29.58 25.67 11.77
CA GLN A 59 -29.89 24.96 10.52
C GLN A 59 -31.17 25.53 9.85
N ALA A 60 -32.16 25.93 10.64
CA ALA A 60 -33.38 26.54 10.14
C ALA A 60 -33.22 27.96 9.52
N LYS A 61 -32.11 28.65 9.80
CA LYS A 61 -31.83 30.01 9.31
C LYS A 61 -31.05 30.05 7.98
N GLY A 62 -30.53 28.89 7.49
CA GLY A 62 -29.72 28.82 6.28
C GLY A 62 -30.51 28.76 4.97
N THR A 63 -29.76 28.84 3.86
CA THR A 63 -30.27 28.62 2.51
C THR A 63 -29.99 27.18 2.12
N CYS A 64 -31.04 26.36 2.03
CA CYS A 64 -30.99 25.00 1.54
C CYS A 64 -31.06 24.96 0.02
N LYS A 65 -30.58 23.91 -0.60
CA LYS A 65 -30.70 23.64 -2.02
C LYS A 65 -31.75 22.56 -2.27
N LYS A 66 -32.72 22.81 -3.09
CA LYS A 66 -33.69 21.86 -3.60
C LYS A 66 -33.17 21.33 -4.94
N ALA A 67 -32.69 20.10 -4.98
CA ALA A 67 -32.22 19.43 -6.18
C ALA A 67 -33.38 18.63 -6.80
N THR A 68 -33.64 18.82 -8.08
CA THR A 68 -34.53 17.97 -8.89
C THR A 68 -33.64 16.97 -9.64
N ILE A 69 -33.90 15.69 -9.45
CA ILE A 69 -33.06 14.60 -9.93
C ILE A 69 -33.92 13.72 -10.83
N ARG A 70 -33.42 13.38 -12.02
CA ARG A 70 -34.05 12.48 -12.97
C ARG A 70 -33.35 11.14 -12.97
N VAL A 71 -34.08 10.07 -12.79
CA VAL A 71 -33.61 8.69 -12.89
C VAL A 71 -33.30 8.35 -14.34
N ASP A 72 -32.09 7.87 -14.63
CA ASP A 72 -31.60 7.56 -15.97
C ASP A 72 -31.65 6.06 -16.31
N THR A 73 -31.71 5.17 -15.30
CA THR A 73 -31.69 3.71 -15.47
C THR A 73 -32.79 3.05 -14.65
N GLY A 74 -33.09 1.78 -14.97
CA GLY A 74 -34.12 1.00 -14.26
C GLY A 74 -35.51 1.16 -14.85
N ASP A 75 -36.50 0.58 -14.16
CA ASP A 75 -37.88 0.51 -14.62
C ASP A 75 -38.57 1.89 -14.60
N ASP A 76 -38.15 2.76 -13.68
CA ASP A 76 -38.66 4.12 -13.52
C ASP A 76 -37.81 5.17 -14.28
N LYS A 77 -37.16 4.80 -15.37
CA LYS A 77 -36.37 5.74 -16.19
C LYS A 77 -37.21 6.95 -16.63
N GLY A 78 -36.67 8.16 -16.37
CA GLY A 78 -37.33 9.42 -16.68
C GLY A 78 -38.14 10.02 -15.51
N ARG A 79 -38.36 9.25 -14.46
CA ARG A 79 -39.01 9.76 -13.25
C ARG A 79 -38.12 10.80 -12.57
N THR A 80 -38.74 11.85 -12.04
CA THR A 80 -38.04 12.88 -11.27
C THR A 80 -38.47 12.84 -9.81
N PHE A 81 -37.50 13.07 -8.93
CA PHE A 81 -37.76 13.29 -7.52
C PHE A 81 -36.96 14.48 -7.01
N THR A 82 -37.23 14.93 -5.80
CA THR A 82 -36.55 16.09 -5.22
C THR A 82 -35.85 15.70 -3.94
N GLU A 83 -34.61 16.20 -3.75
CA GLU A 83 -33.83 16.04 -2.53
C GLU A 83 -33.46 17.42 -2.00
N ILE A 84 -33.51 17.56 -0.67
CA ILE A 84 -33.13 18.79 0.02
C ILE A 84 -31.72 18.61 0.56
N VAL A 85 -30.80 19.45 0.10
CA VAL A 85 -29.41 19.47 0.55
C VAL A 85 -29.22 20.65 1.50
N GLN A 86 -28.83 20.36 2.73
CA GLN A 86 -28.56 21.38 3.74
C GLN A 86 -27.19 22.03 3.49
N PRO A 87 -26.98 23.29 3.94
CA PRO A 87 -25.73 24.02 3.66
C PRO A 87 -24.51 23.41 4.35
N ASP A 88 -24.70 22.71 5.47
CA ASP A 88 -23.69 22.01 6.28
C ASP A 88 -23.38 20.58 5.81
N GLN A 89 -24.20 20.04 4.88
CA GLN A 89 -23.90 18.76 4.30
C GLN A 89 -22.61 18.81 3.47
N SER A 90 -21.70 17.86 3.72
CA SER A 90 -20.43 17.73 3.00
C SER A 90 -20.64 17.48 1.50
N ARG A 91 -21.78 16.92 1.11
CA ARG A 91 -22.15 16.67 -0.26
C ARG A 91 -23.10 17.76 -0.77
N GLN A 92 -22.58 18.60 -1.64
CA GLN A 92 -23.37 19.63 -2.34
C GLN A 92 -23.63 19.15 -3.78
N LEU A 93 -24.90 19.22 -4.23
CA LEU A 93 -25.30 18.80 -5.58
C LEU A 93 -25.25 20.00 -6.55
N HIS A 94 -24.85 19.72 -7.80
CA HIS A 94 -24.77 20.71 -8.88
C HIS A 94 -25.59 20.28 -10.11
N GLU A 95 -26.08 21.23 -10.89
CA GLU A 95 -26.79 20.92 -12.12
C GLU A 95 -25.91 20.20 -13.14
N GLY A 96 -26.45 19.17 -13.78
CA GLY A 96 -25.75 18.31 -14.71
C GLY A 96 -24.94 17.20 -14.06
N GLU A 97 -24.84 17.16 -12.72
CA GLU A 97 -24.06 16.15 -12.00
C GLU A 97 -24.74 14.78 -12.08
N LYS A 98 -23.94 13.75 -12.36
CA LYS A 98 -24.39 12.35 -12.34
C LYS A 98 -24.29 11.79 -10.94
N VAL A 99 -25.38 11.23 -10.45
CA VAL A 99 -25.48 10.66 -9.10
C VAL A 99 -25.90 9.20 -9.14
N VAL A 100 -25.60 8.48 -8.08
CA VAL A 100 -26.09 7.14 -7.81
C VAL A 100 -27.21 7.28 -6.78
N VAL A 101 -28.38 6.75 -7.11
CA VAL A 101 -29.54 6.79 -6.22
C VAL A 101 -29.85 5.40 -5.71
N ALA A 102 -30.19 5.30 -4.42
CA ALA A 102 -30.72 4.10 -3.81
C ALA A 102 -32.24 4.03 -4.09
N TYR A 103 -32.72 2.84 -4.42
CA TYR A 103 -34.13 2.55 -4.65
C TYR A 103 -34.67 1.62 -3.57
N GLU A 104 -35.73 2.06 -2.87
CA GLU A 104 -36.40 1.30 -1.84
C GLU A 104 -37.86 1.08 -2.26
N PRO A 105 -38.21 -0.07 -2.86
CA PRO A 105 -39.55 -0.31 -3.40
C PRO A 105 -40.66 -0.36 -2.34
N SER A 106 -40.32 -0.65 -1.08
CA SER A 106 -41.25 -0.70 0.04
C SER A 106 -41.64 0.66 0.62
N ALA A 107 -40.88 1.71 0.28
CA ALA A 107 -41.13 3.07 0.74
C ALA A 107 -42.32 3.73 0.00
N PRO A 108 -42.97 4.73 0.62
CA PRO A 108 -43.92 5.58 -0.07
C PRO A 108 -43.36 6.19 -1.36
N ARG A 109 -44.17 6.38 -2.38
CA ARG A 109 -43.72 6.75 -3.74
C ARG A 109 -42.74 7.93 -3.78
N ASP A 110 -42.92 8.90 -2.89
CA ASP A 110 -42.10 10.12 -2.83
C ASP A 110 -40.75 9.91 -2.13
N LEU A 111 -40.61 8.81 -1.37
CA LEU A 111 -39.41 8.45 -0.58
C LEU A 111 -38.67 7.23 -1.14
N GLN A 112 -39.13 6.70 -2.30
CA GLN A 112 -38.49 5.51 -2.90
C GLN A 112 -37.07 5.76 -3.40
N TYR A 113 -36.73 7.00 -3.70
CA TYR A 113 -35.43 7.38 -4.22
C TYR A 113 -34.72 8.32 -3.26
N SER A 114 -33.46 8.04 -2.97
CA SER A 114 -32.55 8.92 -2.23
C SER A 114 -31.18 8.94 -2.89
N VAL A 115 -30.48 10.07 -2.86
CA VAL A 115 -29.11 10.15 -3.38
C VAL A 115 -28.16 9.41 -2.44
N ALA A 116 -27.64 8.27 -2.91
CA ALA A 116 -26.66 7.50 -2.17
C ALA A 116 -25.25 8.10 -2.33
N ASP A 117 -24.86 8.46 -3.57
CA ASP A 117 -23.54 9.04 -3.82
C ASP A 117 -23.45 9.76 -5.17
N VAL A 118 -22.35 10.47 -5.41
CA VAL A 118 -22.00 11.07 -6.69
C VAL A 118 -21.29 10.03 -7.58
N ASN A 119 -21.59 10.03 -8.86
CA ASN A 119 -20.98 9.11 -9.81
C ASN A 119 -19.57 9.57 -10.20
N ARG A 120 -18.54 8.97 -9.57
CA ARG A 120 -17.12 9.28 -9.80
C ARG A 120 -16.46 8.38 -10.84
N ARG A 121 -17.22 7.55 -11.58
CA ARG A 121 -16.64 6.56 -12.52
C ARG A 121 -15.74 7.20 -13.57
N PHE A 122 -16.16 8.32 -14.14
CA PHE A 122 -15.38 9.00 -15.19
C PHE A 122 -14.05 9.56 -14.67
N PRO A 123 -14.00 10.40 -13.60
CA PRO A 123 -12.74 10.94 -13.11
C PRO A 123 -11.82 9.84 -12.56
N MET A 124 -12.36 8.81 -11.89
CA MET A 124 -11.56 7.68 -11.41
C MET A 124 -11.01 6.84 -12.57
N GLY A 125 -11.84 6.58 -13.60
CA GLY A 125 -11.39 5.86 -14.80
C GLY A 125 -10.33 6.63 -15.57
N LEU A 126 -10.47 7.97 -15.69
CA LEU A 126 -9.47 8.81 -16.31
C LEU A 126 -8.13 8.76 -15.55
N LEU A 127 -8.18 8.89 -14.22
CA LEU A 127 -6.98 8.82 -13.37
C LEU A 127 -6.30 7.44 -13.49
N ALA A 128 -7.06 6.36 -13.46
CA ALA A 128 -6.55 5.01 -13.65
C ALA A 128 -5.92 4.83 -15.05
N GLY A 129 -6.55 5.41 -16.09
CA GLY A 129 -6.01 5.41 -17.45
C GLY A 129 -4.70 6.18 -17.57
N VAL A 130 -4.61 7.36 -16.96
CA VAL A 130 -3.36 8.16 -16.91
C VAL A 130 -2.27 7.40 -16.15
N PHE A 131 -2.58 6.82 -15.00
CA PHE A 131 -1.65 5.99 -14.25
C PHE A 131 -1.12 4.82 -15.09
N ALA A 132 -2.02 4.06 -15.73
CA ALA A 132 -1.63 2.94 -16.58
C ALA A 132 -0.75 3.40 -17.75
N LEU A 133 -1.10 4.51 -18.39
CA LEU A 133 -0.33 5.10 -19.50
C LEU A 133 1.10 5.46 -19.06
N VAL A 134 1.25 6.14 -17.94
CA VAL A 134 2.57 6.52 -17.40
C VAL A 134 3.40 5.28 -17.08
N VAL A 135 2.81 4.27 -16.42
CA VAL A 135 3.48 3.01 -16.09
C VAL A 135 3.96 2.29 -17.36
N VAL A 136 3.13 2.27 -18.43
CA VAL A 136 3.50 1.61 -19.69
C VAL A 136 4.57 2.41 -20.44
N ILE A 137 4.47 3.74 -20.48
CA ILE A 137 5.47 4.59 -21.18
C ILE A 137 6.85 4.44 -20.53
N VAL A 138 6.92 4.54 -19.20
CA VAL A 138 8.18 4.48 -18.46
C VAL A 138 8.67 3.03 -18.31
N GLY A 139 7.81 2.13 -17.90
CA GLY A 139 8.14 0.72 -17.59
C GLY A 139 8.18 -0.18 -18.83
N ARG A 140 7.66 0.27 -19.99
CA ARG A 140 7.58 -0.50 -21.24
C ARG A 140 6.90 -1.85 -20.98
N LEU A 141 7.47 -2.96 -21.46
CA LEU A 141 6.91 -4.30 -21.26
C LEU A 141 6.83 -4.70 -19.79
N ARG A 142 7.83 -4.33 -18.97
CA ARG A 142 7.80 -4.57 -17.52
C ARG A 142 6.68 -3.80 -16.84
N GLY A 143 6.37 -2.58 -17.33
CA GLY A 143 5.22 -1.81 -16.84
C GLY A 143 3.89 -2.49 -17.13
N VAL A 144 3.72 -3.07 -18.33
CA VAL A 144 2.54 -3.87 -18.65
C VAL A 144 2.41 -5.08 -17.72
N MET A 145 3.51 -5.82 -17.48
CA MET A 145 3.49 -6.96 -16.58
C MET A 145 3.17 -6.57 -15.14
N ALA A 146 3.65 -5.40 -14.68
CA ALA A 146 3.30 -4.86 -13.36
C ALA A 146 1.81 -4.53 -13.24
N LEU A 147 1.18 -3.95 -14.27
CA LEU A 147 -0.27 -3.71 -14.30
C LEU A 147 -1.08 -5.02 -14.29
N VAL A 148 -0.63 -6.03 -15.03
CA VAL A 148 -1.26 -7.36 -15.00
C VAL A 148 -1.10 -8.00 -13.63
N ALA A 149 0.09 -7.95 -13.02
CA ALA A 149 0.33 -8.44 -11.67
C ALA A 149 -0.57 -7.73 -10.64
N LEU A 150 -0.72 -6.41 -10.75
CA LEU A 150 -1.63 -5.62 -9.93
C LEU A 150 -3.08 -6.09 -10.06
N ALA A 151 -3.55 -6.30 -11.31
CA ALA A 151 -4.90 -6.83 -11.56
C ALA A 151 -5.08 -8.22 -10.94
N VAL A 152 -4.11 -9.13 -11.10
CA VAL A 152 -4.15 -10.47 -10.49
C VAL A 152 -4.16 -10.38 -8.96
N SER A 153 -3.39 -9.47 -8.37
CA SER A 153 -3.40 -9.22 -6.91
C SER A 153 -4.78 -8.81 -6.42
N PHE A 154 -5.45 -7.90 -7.12
CA PHE A 154 -6.83 -7.51 -6.80
C PHE A 154 -7.83 -8.66 -6.97
N LEU A 155 -7.65 -9.49 -7.99
CA LEU A 155 -8.49 -10.69 -8.17
C LEU A 155 -8.30 -11.68 -7.00
N LEU A 156 -7.06 -11.92 -6.57
CA LEU A 156 -6.78 -12.78 -5.42
C LEU A 156 -7.37 -12.21 -4.12
N LEU A 157 -7.28 -10.90 -3.91
CA LEU A 157 -7.92 -10.26 -2.77
C LEU A 157 -9.44 -10.47 -2.80
N ASN A 158 -10.09 -10.20 -3.95
CA ASN A 158 -11.56 -10.26 -4.05
C ASN A 158 -12.13 -11.67 -4.09
N PHE A 159 -11.46 -12.64 -4.73
CA PHE A 159 -11.99 -13.99 -4.96
C PHE A 159 -11.42 -15.04 -4.01
N PHE A 160 -10.33 -14.74 -3.31
CA PHE A 160 -9.74 -15.66 -2.35
C PHE A 160 -9.74 -15.09 -0.93
N VAL A 161 -9.05 -13.95 -0.71
CA VAL A 161 -8.80 -13.44 0.65
C VAL A 161 -10.11 -13.02 1.33
N LEU A 162 -10.87 -12.12 0.72
CA LEU A 162 -12.09 -11.61 1.31
C LEU A 162 -13.15 -12.71 1.52
N PRO A 163 -13.46 -13.58 0.53
CA PRO A 163 -14.43 -14.65 0.75
C PRO A 163 -13.99 -15.70 1.76
N ALA A 164 -12.69 -16.02 1.86
CA ALA A 164 -12.18 -16.95 2.85
C ALA A 164 -12.36 -16.43 4.29
N ILE A 165 -12.10 -15.12 4.51
CA ILE A 165 -12.33 -14.47 5.80
C ILE A 165 -13.83 -14.44 6.13
N LEU A 166 -14.69 -14.07 5.18
CA LEU A 166 -16.14 -14.04 5.36
C LEU A 166 -16.74 -15.41 5.69
N GLN A 167 -16.12 -16.51 5.22
CA GLN A 167 -16.50 -17.88 5.57
C GLN A 167 -15.98 -18.33 6.95
N GLY A 168 -15.38 -17.44 7.74
CA GLY A 168 -14.87 -17.74 9.08
C GLY A 168 -13.51 -18.43 9.11
N SER A 169 -12.76 -18.44 7.99
CA SER A 169 -11.38 -18.89 8.02
C SER A 169 -10.51 -17.91 8.83
N ASN A 170 -9.49 -18.43 9.52
CA ASN A 170 -8.60 -17.60 10.33
C ASN A 170 -7.93 -16.53 9.45
N PRO A 171 -8.13 -15.21 9.74
CA PRO A 171 -7.66 -14.11 8.90
C PRO A 171 -6.13 -14.09 8.73
N LEU A 172 -5.37 -14.46 9.78
CA LEU A 172 -3.91 -14.54 9.73
C LEU A 172 -3.44 -15.57 8.69
N VAL A 173 -4.01 -16.78 8.72
CA VAL A 173 -3.62 -17.85 7.78
C VAL A 173 -3.99 -17.45 6.36
N VAL A 174 -5.17 -16.88 6.16
CA VAL A 174 -5.63 -16.40 4.85
C VAL A 174 -4.73 -15.29 4.33
N ALA A 175 -4.32 -14.35 5.18
CA ALA A 175 -3.42 -13.26 4.80
C ALA A 175 -2.04 -13.77 4.42
N VAL A 176 -1.44 -14.67 5.19
CA VAL A 176 -0.12 -15.26 4.88
C VAL A 176 -0.16 -16.02 3.56
N VAL A 177 -1.15 -16.87 3.34
CA VAL A 177 -1.30 -17.63 2.10
C VAL A 177 -1.60 -16.71 0.91
N GLY A 178 -2.53 -15.77 1.09
CA GLY A 178 -2.90 -14.80 0.05
C GLY A 178 -1.73 -13.89 -0.35
N SER A 179 -1.03 -13.32 0.64
CA SER A 179 0.15 -12.49 0.41
C SER A 179 1.29 -13.27 -0.26
N SER A 180 1.51 -14.53 0.16
CA SER A 180 2.50 -15.39 -0.49
C SER A 180 2.14 -15.68 -1.94
N ALA A 181 0.88 -15.96 -2.25
CA ALA A 181 0.41 -16.19 -3.62
C ALA A 181 0.54 -14.92 -4.48
N ILE A 182 0.10 -13.76 -3.96
CA ILE A 182 0.22 -12.47 -4.64
C ILE A 182 1.69 -12.19 -4.97
N MET A 183 2.57 -12.30 -3.99
CA MET A 183 4.00 -12.05 -4.13
C MET A 183 4.66 -12.99 -5.15
N LEU A 184 4.40 -14.31 -5.06
CA LEU A 184 4.93 -15.29 -6.00
C LEU A 184 4.56 -14.93 -7.45
N ILE A 185 3.28 -14.67 -7.70
CA ILE A 185 2.80 -14.31 -9.02
C ILE A 185 3.41 -12.99 -9.49
N ALA A 186 3.36 -11.95 -8.66
CA ALA A 186 3.85 -10.62 -9.01
C ALA A 186 5.36 -10.63 -9.32
N LEU A 187 6.18 -11.22 -8.44
CA LEU A 187 7.63 -11.24 -8.63
C LEU A 187 8.06 -12.03 -9.86
N TYR A 188 7.50 -13.23 -10.05
CA TYR A 188 7.89 -14.03 -11.22
C TYR A 188 7.35 -13.44 -12.52
N MET A 189 6.17 -12.80 -12.52
CA MET A 189 5.65 -12.12 -13.71
C MET A 189 6.49 -10.90 -14.09
N CYS A 190 6.92 -10.09 -13.11
CA CYS A 190 7.65 -8.84 -13.36
C CYS A 190 9.13 -9.06 -13.63
N HIS A 191 9.76 -10.06 -12.97
CA HIS A 191 11.21 -10.25 -12.96
C HIS A 191 11.66 -11.56 -13.61
N GLY A 192 10.71 -12.43 -13.98
CA GLY A 192 10.98 -13.73 -14.62
C GLY A 192 11.45 -14.80 -13.62
N LEU A 193 11.53 -16.03 -14.13
CA LEU A 193 12.00 -17.21 -13.39
C LEU A 193 13.54 -17.22 -13.38
N SER A 194 14.13 -16.80 -12.27
CA SER A 194 15.60 -16.77 -12.10
C SER A 194 15.99 -17.04 -10.64
N ALA A 195 17.23 -17.45 -10.40
CA ALA A 195 17.78 -17.60 -9.06
C ALA A 195 17.69 -16.29 -8.26
N ARG A 196 17.93 -15.16 -8.92
CA ARG A 196 17.80 -13.81 -8.37
C ARG A 196 16.38 -13.56 -7.86
N THR A 197 15.34 -13.83 -8.68
CA THR A 197 13.93 -13.67 -8.29
C THR A 197 13.54 -14.63 -7.17
N SER A 198 14.01 -15.89 -7.22
CA SER A 198 13.73 -16.89 -6.19
C SER A 198 14.32 -16.53 -4.83
N VAL A 199 15.49 -15.90 -4.80
CA VAL A 199 16.09 -15.35 -3.57
C VAL A 199 15.29 -14.19 -3.01
N ALA A 200 14.79 -13.27 -3.87
CA ALA A 200 13.92 -12.19 -3.44
C ALA A 200 12.62 -12.76 -2.84
N VAL A 201 11.98 -13.73 -3.51
CA VAL A 201 10.80 -14.46 -3.02
C VAL A 201 11.06 -15.06 -1.63
N LEU A 202 12.15 -15.77 -1.44
CA LEU A 202 12.47 -16.39 -0.15
C LEU A 202 12.72 -15.34 0.94
N GLY A 203 13.41 -14.25 0.61
CA GLY A 203 13.62 -13.11 1.49
C GLY A 203 12.32 -12.47 1.93
N THR A 204 11.39 -12.26 1.01
CA THR A 204 10.05 -11.70 1.30
C THR A 204 9.22 -12.66 2.17
N LEU A 205 9.22 -13.97 1.88
CA LEU A 205 8.50 -14.96 2.70
C LEU A 205 9.02 -15.00 4.16
N ILE A 206 10.33 -14.98 4.36
CA ILE A 206 10.92 -14.94 5.70
C ILE A 206 10.51 -13.64 6.42
N SER A 207 10.50 -12.53 5.71
CA SER A 207 10.12 -11.23 6.29
C SER A 207 8.63 -11.15 6.60
N LEU A 208 7.76 -11.71 5.76
CA LEU A 208 6.31 -11.83 6.04
C LEU A 208 6.05 -12.69 7.27
N LEU A 209 6.77 -13.81 7.42
CA LEU A 209 6.67 -14.65 8.61
C LEU A 209 7.08 -13.86 9.87
N LEU A 210 8.19 -13.11 9.79
CA LEU A 210 8.66 -12.26 10.88
C LEU A 210 7.60 -11.21 11.26
N ILE A 211 7.01 -10.53 10.27
CA ILE A 211 5.92 -9.55 10.48
C ILE A 211 4.71 -10.24 11.13
N GLY A 212 4.31 -11.40 10.65
CA GLY A 212 3.20 -12.16 11.22
C GLY A 212 3.42 -12.53 12.69
N VAL A 213 4.60 -13.06 13.03
CA VAL A 213 4.97 -13.41 14.41
C VAL A 213 5.04 -12.16 15.28
N LEU A 214 5.76 -11.12 14.83
CA LEU A 214 5.92 -9.90 15.59
C LEU A 214 4.59 -9.17 15.79
N GLY A 215 3.79 -9.05 14.74
CA GLY A 215 2.45 -8.43 14.78
C GLY A 215 1.52 -9.17 15.73
N SER A 216 1.46 -10.50 15.65
CA SER A 216 0.67 -11.34 16.56
C SER A 216 1.06 -11.10 18.02
N GLN A 217 2.36 -11.05 18.34
CA GLN A 217 2.84 -10.80 19.69
C GLN A 217 2.45 -9.40 20.20
N PHE A 218 2.65 -8.36 19.40
CA PHE A 218 2.38 -6.98 19.82
C PHE A 218 0.89 -6.66 19.86
N ILE A 219 0.06 -7.19 18.94
CA ILE A 219 -1.40 -7.05 18.96
C ILE A 219 -1.95 -7.69 20.25
N GLY A 220 -1.51 -8.91 20.58
CA GLY A 220 -1.93 -9.58 21.81
C GLY A 220 -1.42 -8.89 23.08
N TRP A 221 -0.17 -8.41 23.08
CA TRP A 221 0.44 -7.75 24.24
C TRP A 221 -0.16 -6.38 24.53
N ALA A 222 -0.48 -5.63 23.48
CA ALA A 222 -1.15 -4.34 23.58
C ALA A 222 -2.67 -4.46 23.75
N ALA A 223 -3.21 -5.69 23.79
CA ALA A 223 -4.64 -5.98 23.91
C ALA A 223 -5.49 -5.25 22.86
N LEU A 224 -5.00 -5.20 21.60
CA LEU A 224 -5.71 -4.57 20.50
C LEU A 224 -6.83 -5.47 20.03
N THR A 225 -8.04 -4.92 19.97
CA THR A 225 -9.25 -5.67 19.58
C THR A 225 -9.46 -5.70 18.07
N GLY A 226 -8.94 -4.70 17.34
CA GLY A 226 -9.18 -4.53 15.92
C GLY A 226 -10.59 -4.02 15.59
N ASN A 227 -11.33 -3.55 16.61
CA ASN A 227 -12.71 -3.08 16.45
C ASN A 227 -12.83 -1.62 16.93
N THR A 228 -12.13 -0.72 16.25
CA THR A 228 -11.92 0.66 16.71
C THR A 228 -12.68 1.70 15.90
N ASP A 229 -13.26 1.34 14.77
CA ASP A 229 -13.99 2.25 13.89
C ASP A 229 -15.40 1.72 13.53
N ASP A 230 -16.23 2.59 12.96
CA ASP A 230 -17.61 2.26 12.57
C ASP A 230 -17.66 1.11 11.55
N ASN A 231 -16.67 0.99 10.66
CA ASN A 231 -16.65 -0.06 9.64
C ASN A 231 -16.33 -1.43 10.27
N THR A 232 -15.32 -1.48 11.15
CA THR A 232 -14.96 -2.71 11.87
C THR A 232 -16.05 -3.10 12.84
N GLY A 233 -16.71 -2.15 13.52
CA GLY A 233 -17.88 -2.38 14.34
C GLY A 233 -19.06 -2.97 13.57
N LEU A 234 -19.31 -2.46 12.36
CA LEU A 234 -20.34 -3.00 11.47
C LEU A 234 -20.02 -4.43 11.01
N ILE A 235 -18.77 -4.69 10.61
CA ILE A 235 -18.32 -6.04 10.22
C ILE A 235 -18.53 -7.01 11.39
N HIS A 236 -18.11 -6.65 12.59
CA HIS A 236 -18.29 -7.47 13.78
C HIS A 236 -19.78 -7.72 14.10
N GLY A 237 -20.62 -6.70 13.92
CA GLY A 237 -22.08 -6.83 14.11
C GLY A 237 -22.73 -7.78 13.10
N LEU A 238 -22.30 -7.77 11.84
CA LEU A 238 -22.82 -8.62 10.77
C LEU A 238 -22.23 -10.04 10.81
N TYR A 239 -20.96 -10.17 11.17
CA TYR A 239 -20.20 -11.43 11.19
C TYR A 239 -19.42 -11.58 12.51
N PRO A 240 -20.11 -11.91 13.63
CA PRO A 240 -19.46 -12.00 14.94
C PRO A 240 -18.40 -13.12 15.04
N SER A 241 -18.39 -14.05 14.08
CA SER A 241 -17.41 -15.14 14.01
C SER A 241 -16.04 -14.73 13.49
N ILE A 242 -15.91 -13.52 12.90
CA ILE A 242 -14.64 -13.01 12.39
C ILE A 242 -13.80 -12.52 13.57
N ASP A 243 -12.57 -13.05 13.67
CA ASP A 243 -11.57 -12.54 14.61
C ASP A 243 -11.04 -11.18 14.12
N MET A 244 -11.46 -10.10 14.81
CA MET A 244 -11.13 -8.73 14.43
C MET A 244 -9.65 -8.42 14.66
N SER A 245 -9.03 -8.96 15.71
CA SER A 245 -7.60 -8.82 15.96
C SER A 245 -6.77 -9.54 14.90
N GLY A 246 -7.23 -10.70 14.45
CA GLY A 246 -6.67 -11.41 13.30
C GLY A 246 -6.86 -10.65 11.99
N LEU A 247 -7.97 -9.93 11.80
CA LEU A 247 -8.22 -9.07 10.65
C LEU A 247 -7.27 -7.87 10.63
N LEU A 248 -7.03 -7.24 11.79
CA LEU A 248 -6.02 -6.19 11.95
C LEU A 248 -4.64 -6.70 11.52
N LEU A 249 -4.22 -7.87 12.02
CA LEU A 249 -2.95 -8.51 11.66
C LEU A 249 -2.87 -8.84 10.16
N ALA A 250 -3.96 -9.33 9.57
CA ALA A 250 -4.05 -9.57 8.13
C ALA A 250 -3.80 -8.29 7.33
N GLY A 251 -4.37 -7.16 7.77
CA GLY A 251 -4.13 -5.84 7.20
C GLY A 251 -2.67 -5.40 7.28
N VAL A 252 -1.99 -5.66 8.41
CA VAL A 252 -0.55 -5.38 8.58
C VAL A 252 0.29 -6.19 7.58
N ILE A 253 0.01 -7.49 7.44
CA ILE A 253 0.75 -8.39 6.55
C ILE A 253 0.57 -7.98 5.08
N ILE A 254 -0.67 -7.80 4.64
CA ILE A 254 -0.98 -7.44 3.24
C ILE A 254 -0.44 -6.03 2.93
N GLY A 255 -0.60 -5.09 3.85
CA GLY A 255 -0.11 -3.72 3.67
C GLY A 255 1.41 -3.60 3.59
N SER A 256 2.13 -4.47 4.30
CA SER A 256 3.60 -4.49 4.26
C SER A 256 4.17 -5.14 2.99
N LEU A 257 3.40 -5.96 2.29
CA LEU A 257 3.86 -6.77 1.15
C LEU A 257 4.47 -5.90 0.03
N GLY A 258 3.76 -4.84 -0.37
CA GLY A 258 4.21 -4.02 -1.50
C GLY A 258 5.56 -3.33 -1.27
N VAL A 259 5.84 -2.93 -0.02
CA VAL A 259 7.12 -2.31 0.34
C VAL A 259 8.22 -3.36 0.49
N LEU A 260 7.89 -4.55 1.03
CA LEU A 260 8.83 -5.67 1.14
C LEU A 260 9.34 -6.14 -0.23
N ASP A 261 8.45 -6.24 -1.21
CA ASP A 261 8.81 -6.68 -2.56
C ASP A 261 9.85 -5.73 -3.19
N ASP A 262 9.66 -4.42 -3.06
CA ASP A 262 10.59 -3.43 -3.60
C ASP A 262 11.97 -3.54 -2.95
N VAL A 263 12.02 -3.66 -1.62
CA VAL A 263 13.28 -3.77 -0.87
C VAL A 263 14.00 -5.07 -1.18
N THR A 264 13.32 -6.21 -1.20
CA THR A 264 13.95 -7.52 -1.42
C THR A 264 14.48 -7.68 -2.85
N VAL A 265 13.72 -7.19 -3.84
CA VAL A 265 14.15 -7.18 -5.24
C VAL A 265 15.34 -6.26 -5.46
N THR A 266 15.28 -5.04 -4.93
CA THR A 266 16.36 -4.06 -5.06
C THR A 266 17.63 -4.54 -4.37
N GLN A 267 17.52 -5.10 -3.17
CA GLN A 267 18.66 -5.64 -2.40
C GLN A 267 19.30 -6.86 -3.07
N THR A 268 18.46 -7.78 -3.57
CA THR A 268 18.94 -8.93 -4.35
C THR A 268 19.67 -8.45 -5.61
N SER A 269 19.09 -7.49 -6.32
CA SER A 269 19.68 -6.90 -7.51
C SER A 269 21.05 -6.31 -7.24
N ALA A 270 21.17 -5.53 -6.16
CA ALA A 270 22.44 -4.90 -5.78
C ALA A 270 23.54 -5.93 -5.53
N VAL A 271 23.21 -7.06 -4.89
CA VAL A 271 24.21 -8.14 -4.64
C VAL A 271 24.62 -8.82 -5.94
N TRP A 272 23.70 -9.06 -6.87
CA TRP A 272 24.02 -9.63 -8.19
C TRP A 272 24.92 -8.70 -8.98
N GLU A 273 24.62 -7.42 -9.07
CA GLU A 273 25.44 -6.41 -9.76
C GLU A 273 26.86 -6.29 -9.15
N LEU A 274 26.98 -6.36 -7.81
CA LEU A 274 28.27 -6.38 -7.13
C LEU A 274 29.11 -7.62 -7.51
N HIS A 275 28.45 -8.78 -7.63
CA HIS A 275 29.13 -10.01 -8.04
C HIS A 275 29.55 -9.98 -9.50
N GLU A 276 28.69 -9.49 -10.41
CA GLU A 276 29.02 -9.33 -11.82
C GLU A 276 30.19 -8.35 -12.02
N ALA A 277 30.23 -7.27 -11.25
CA ALA A 277 31.34 -6.30 -11.27
C ALA A 277 32.66 -6.90 -10.74
N ASN A 278 32.63 -7.84 -9.79
CA ASN A 278 33.80 -8.53 -9.26
C ASN A 278 33.46 -9.97 -8.84
N PRO A 279 33.58 -10.93 -9.77
CA PRO A 279 33.26 -12.35 -9.51
C PRO A 279 34.17 -13.04 -8.48
N THR A 280 35.32 -12.43 -8.13
CA THR A 280 36.22 -12.98 -7.15
C THR A 280 35.85 -12.68 -5.69
N MET A 281 34.88 -11.79 -5.48
CA MET A 281 34.41 -11.44 -4.13
C MET A 281 33.80 -12.67 -3.43
N GLY A 282 34.29 -12.97 -2.21
CA GLY A 282 33.68 -13.99 -1.36
C GLY A 282 32.35 -13.49 -0.76
N TRP A 283 31.49 -14.44 -0.33
CA TRP A 283 30.16 -14.15 0.21
C TRP A 283 30.15 -13.12 1.35
N ARG A 284 31.15 -13.14 2.25
CA ARG A 284 31.28 -12.18 3.36
C ARG A 284 31.55 -10.76 2.87
N SER A 285 32.31 -10.60 1.78
CA SER A 285 32.61 -9.29 1.19
C SER A 285 31.40 -8.76 0.44
N LEU A 286 30.68 -9.61 -0.31
CA LEU A 286 29.42 -9.29 -0.96
C LEU A 286 28.36 -8.88 0.07
N TYR A 287 28.20 -9.65 1.15
CA TYR A 287 27.29 -9.33 2.23
C TYR A 287 27.58 -7.94 2.83
N ARG A 288 28.85 -7.66 3.19
CA ARG A 288 29.23 -6.35 3.76
C ARG A 288 29.00 -5.19 2.77
N ALA A 289 29.28 -5.41 1.49
CA ALA A 289 29.04 -4.40 0.46
C ALA A 289 27.52 -4.17 0.24
N GLY A 290 26.73 -5.25 0.13
CA GLY A 290 25.28 -5.18 -0.02
C GLY A 290 24.60 -4.50 1.18
N ILE A 291 25.02 -4.80 2.42
CA ILE A 291 24.49 -4.13 3.62
C ILE A 291 24.78 -2.63 3.65
N ARG A 292 25.93 -2.18 3.11
CA ARG A 292 26.20 -0.72 3.02
C ARG A 292 25.17 -0.03 2.12
N ILE A 293 24.88 -0.61 0.95
CA ILE A 293 23.84 -0.11 0.04
C ILE A 293 22.48 -0.15 0.70
N GLY A 294 22.17 -1.28 1.37
CA GLY A 294 20.90 -1.47 2.05
C GLY A 294 20.64 -0.47 3.18
N ARG A 295 21.67 -0.03 3.91
CA ARG A 295 21.52 0.97 4.98
C ARG A 295 21.04 2.32 4.47
N ASP A 296 21.55 2.77 3.33
CA ASP A 296 21.11 4.04 2.73
C ASP A 296 19.65 3.92 2.26
N HIS A 297 19.28 2.76 1.73
CA HIS A 297 17.92 2.48 1.30
C HIS A 297 16.95 2.39 2.48
N ILE A 298 17.32 1.72 3.57
CA ILE A 298 16.51 1.63 4.80
C ILE A 298 16.11 3.03 5.31
N ALA A 299 17.05 3.96 5.39
CA ALA A 299 16.78 5.30 5.92
C ALA A 299 15.68 6.03 5.12
N SER A 300 15.68 5.88 3.78
CA SER A 300 14.67 6.47 2.92
C SER A 300 13.31 5.76 3.06
N VAL A 301 13.31 4.44 3.01
CA VAL A 301 12.05 3.65 2.98
C VAL A 301 11.31 3.71 4.32
N VAL A 302 12.01 3.65 5.46
CA VAL A 302 11.39 3.80 6.78
C VAL A 302 10.71 5.16 6.91
N ASN A 303 11.38 6.24 6.49
CA ASN A 303 10.78 7.57 6.51
C ASN A 303 9.53 7.65 5.61
N THR A 304 9.59 7.07 4.42
CA THR A 304 8.46 7.03 3.48
C THR A 304 7.28 6.27 4.06
N LEU A 305 7.52 5.12 4.69
CA LEU A 305 6.47 4.30 5.29
C LEU A 305 5.79 5.03 6.46
N VAL A 306 6.58 5.59 7.37
CA VAL A 306 6.06 6.35 8.51
C VAL A 306 5.23 7.55 8.05
N LEU A 307 5.72 8.31 7.06
CA LEU A 307 4.98 9.46 6.53
C LEU A 307 3.72 9.07 5.77
N ALA A 308 3.72 7.93 5.07
CA ALA A 308 2.53 7.42 4.39
C ALA A 308 1.42 7.06 5.40
N TYR A 309 1.75 6.35 6.48
CA TYR A 309 0.79 6.03 7.53
C TYR A 309 0.35 7.27 8.32
N ALA A 310 1.29 8.15 8.70
CA ALA A 310 0.95 9.41 9.35
C ALA A 310 0.04 10.30 8.48
N GLY A 311 0.27 10.32 7.17
CA GLY A 311 -0.58 11.02 6.21
C GLY A 311 -1.99 10.44 6.13
N ALA A 312 -2.12 9.13 6.15
CA ALA A 312 -3.43 8.46 6.18
C ALA A 312 -4.18 8.72 7.50
N ALA A 313 -3.46 8.77 8.62
CA ALA A 313 -4.01 9.05 9.95
C ALA A 313 -4.13 10.56 10.28
N LEU A 314 -3.83 11.46 9.34
CA LEU A 314 -3.82 12.90 9.59
C LEU A 314 -5.13 13.47 10.18
N PRO A 315 -6.35 13.08 9.70
CA PRO A 315 -7.60 13.54 10.31
C PRO A 315 -7.73 13.14 11.78
N LEU A 316 -7.29 11.93 12.12
CA LEU A 316 -7.27 11.41 13.50
C LEU A 316 -6.32 12.21 14.38
N LEU A 317 -5.11 12.48 13.91
CA LEU A 317 -4.13 13.29 14.64
C LEU A 317 -4.63 14.72 14.86
N LEU A 318 -5.32 15.29 13.87
CA LEU A 318 -5.95 16.61 13.99
C LEU A 318 -7.06 16.63 15.06
N LEU A 319 -7.91 15.59 15.08
CA LEU A 319 -8.97 15.45 16.08
C LEU A 319 -8.41 15.46 17.50
N PHE A 320 -7.35 14.70 17.76
CA PHE A 320 -6.68 14.68 19.06
C PHE A 320 -5.99 16.02 19.41
N SER A 321 -5.45 16.70 18.40
CA SER A 321 -4.88 18.03 18.58
C SER A 321 -5.93 19.05 19.01
N ILE A 322 -7.12 19.02 18.43
CA ILE A 322 -8.26 19.89 18.79
C ILE A 322 -8.76 19.55 20.20
N ALA A 323 -8.79 18.27 20.58
CA ALA A 323 -9.21 17.80 21.90
C ALA A 323 -8.21 18.16 23.01
N GLN A 324 -7.05 18.76 22.69
CA GLN A 324 -5.98 19.12 23.65
C GLN A 324 -5.54 17.93 24.54
N SER A 325 -5.67 16.71 24.03
CA SER A 325 -5.27 15.51 24.76
C SER A 325 -3.76 15.40 24.86
N SER A 326 -3.24 14.85 25.96
CA SER A 326 -1.80 14.62 26.08
C SER A 326 -1.32 13.60 25.04
N VAL A 327 -0.09 13.78 24.54
CA VAL A 327 0.50 12.85 23.56
C VAL A 327 0.49 11.39 24.07
N GLY A 328 0.74 11.19 25.37
CA GLY A 328 0.68 9.86 25.99
C GLY A 328 -0.72 9.24 25.97
N THR A 329 -1.75 10.04 26.26
CA THR A 329 -3.15 9.60 26.20
C THR A 329 -3.55 9.22 24.77
N VAL A 330 -3.16 10.06 23.81
CA VAL A 330 -3.44 9.84 22.39
C VAL A 330 -2.75 8.57 21.89
N ALA A 331 -1.45 8.40 22.17
CA ALA A 331 -0.69 7.24 21.75
C ALA A 331 -1.19 5.93 22.38
N ASN A 332 -1.82 6.01 23.57
CA ASN A 332 -2.40 4.86 24.26
C ASN A 332 -3.86 4.60 23.89
N SER A 333 -4.52 5.47 23.09
CA SER A 333 -5.83 5.16 22.55
C SER A 333 -5.71 4.02 21.55
N GLU A 334 -6.62 3.05 21.58
CA GLU A 334 -6.54 1.85 20.75
C GLU A 334 -6.46 2.18 19.26
N LEU A 335 -7.26 3.14 18.81
CA LEU A 335 -7.28 3.61 17.42
C LEU A 335 -5.89 4.08 16.93
N VAL A 336 -5.13 4.80 17.79
CA VAL A 336 -3.76 5.25 17.45
C VAL A 336 -2.75 4.12 17.67
N ALA A 337 -2.93 3.32 18.72
CA ALA A 337 -2.06 2.19 19.02
C ALA A 337 -2.04 1.15 17.88
N GLU A 338 -3.18 0.90 17.22
CA GLU A 338 -3.26 0.06 16.02
C GLU A 338 -2.38 0.60 14.89
N GLU A 339 -2.44 1.91 14.60
CA GLU A 339 -1.62 2.53 13.57
C GLU A 339 -0.12 2.53 13.93
N ILE A 340 0.21 2.71 15.22
CA ILE A 340 1.58 2.60 15.71
C ILE A 340 2.11 1.17 15.52
N VAL A 341 1.35 0.17 15.94
CA VAL A 341 1.76 -1.25 15.78
C VAL A 341 1.90 -1.59 14.31
N ARG A 342 0.93 -1.22 13.47
CA ARG A 342 0.98 -1.43 12.02
C ARG A 342 2.24 -0.85 11.40
N THR A 343 2.54 0.41 11.71
CA THR A 343 3.70 1.12 11.17
C THR A 343 5.01 0.53 11.66
N LEU A 344 5.15 0.28 12.97
CA LEU A 344 6.41 -0.20 13.55
C LEU A 344 6.69 -1.65 13.20
N VAL A 345 5.70 -2.54 13.27
CA VAL A 345 5.87 -3.96 12.90
C VAL A 345 6.23 -4.09 11.42
N GLY A 346 5.53 -3.36 10.55
CA GLY A 346 5.86 -3.31 9.12
C GLY A 346 7.28 -2.78 8.87
N SER A 347 7.67 -1.70 9.55
CA SER A 347 9.00 -1.12 9.44
C SER A 347 10.10 -2.06 9.95
N ILE A 348 9.89 -2.73 11.09
CA ILE A 348 10.86 -3.71 11.62
C ILE A 348 11.03 -4.88 10.63
N GLY A 349 9.93 -5.42 10.10
CA GLY A 349 9.99 -6.48 9.09
C GLY A 349 10.75 -6.06 7.85
N LEU A 350 10.52 -4.84 7.39
CA LEU A 350 11.21 -4.26 6.23
C LEU A 350 12.72 -4.05 6.50
N VAL A 351 13.10 -3.50 7.65
CA VAL A 351 14.51 -3.34 8.04
C VAL A 351 15.19 -4.70 8.14
N ALA A 352 14.52 -5.70 8.74
CA ALA A 352 15.02 -7.05 8.86
C ALA A 352 15.13 -7.79 7.52
N SER A 353 14.33 -7.42 6.52
CA SER A 353 14.42 -8.03 5.18
C SER A 353 15.75 -7.77 4.50
N VAL A 354 16.37 -6.61 4.75
CA VAL A 354 17.66 -6.22 4.13
C VAL A 354 18.79 -7.18 4.48
N PRO A 355 19.14 -7.44 5.77
CA PRO A 355 20.20 -8.38 6.09
C PRO A 355 19.87 -9.83 5.68
N VAL A 356 18.61 -10.24 5.79
CA VAL A 356 18.17 -11.59 5.40
C VAL A 356 18.35 -11.79 3.89
N THR A 357 17.80 -10.92 3.08
CA THR A 357 17.87 -11.01 1.61
C THR A 357 19.31 -10.87 1.12
N THR A 358 20.10 -9.94 1.70
CA THR A 358 21.52 -9.78 1.35
C THR A 358 22.33 -11.05 1.67
N ALA A 359 22.06 -11.69 2.81
CA ALA A 359 22.74 -12.94 3.16
C ALA A 359 22.39 -14.07 2.19
N LEU A 360 21.10 -14.25 1.91
CA LEU A 360 20.63 -15.25 0.94
C LEU A 360 21.23 -15.00 -0.46
N ALA A 361 21.20 -13.78 -0.93
CA ALA A 361 21.75 -13.39 -2.22
C ALA A 361 23.26 -13.64 -2.30
N ALA A 362 24.02 -13.20 -1.28
CA ALA A 362 25.45 -13.40 -1.22
C ALA A 362 25.84 -14.88 -1.17
N LEU A 363 25.10 -15.72 -0.46
CA LEU A 363 25.33 -17.15 -0.39
C LEU A 363 25.06 -17.84 -1.74
N VAL A 364 23.91 -17.58 -2.35
CA VAL A 364 23.51 -18.21 -3.61
C VAL A 364 24.47 -17.82 -4.74
N VAL A 365 24.76 -16.53 -4.89
CA VAL A 365 25.67 -16.05 -5.95
C VAL A 365 27.09 -16.57 -5.76
N SER A 366 27.57 -16.73 -4.50
CA SER A 366 28.91 -17.27 -4.25
C SER A 366 29.01 -18.78 -4.47
N ALA A 367 27.89 -19.51 -4.37
CA ALA A 367 27.83 -20.95 -4.61
C ALA A 367 27.86 -21.28 -6.13
N ASP A 368 27.44 -20.36 -6.97
CA ASP A 368 27.33 -20.53 -8.44
C ASP A 368 28.68 -20.27 -9.15
N ARG A 369 29.80 -20.59 -8.48
CA ARG A 369 31.14 -20.47 -9.08
C ARG A 369 31.39 -21.61 -10.04
N PRO A 370 31.54 -21.38 -11.35
CA PRO A 370 32.05 -22.39 -12.27
C PRO A 370 33.51 -22.65 -11.96
N GLY A 371 33.85 -23.64 -11.19
CA GLY A 371 35.26 -24.02 -10.93
C GLY A 371 35.60 -24.70 -9.63
N ALA A 372 34.68 -24.92 -8.67
CA ALA A 372 35.00 -25.64 -7.43
C ALA A 372 35.08 -27.16 -7.64
N GLU A 373 34.55 -27.73 -8.73
CA GLU A 373 34.64 -29.19 -9.00
C GLU A 373 35.90 -29.62 -9.71
N ALA A 374 36.72 -28.72 -10.30
CA ALA A 374 37.98 -29.06 -10.98
C ALA A 374 39.19 -29.13 -10.03
N ALA A 375 39.09 -28.57 -8.81
CA ALA A 375 40.20 -28.55 -7.86
C ALA A 375 40.29 -29.84 -6.96
N GLY A 376 39.27 -30.67 -6.97
CA GLY A 376 39.19 -31.89 -6.17
C GLY A 376 39.64 -33.16 -6.89
N ALA A 377 39.77 -33.16 -8.23
CA ALA A 377 40.09 -34.36 -9.01
C ALA A 377 41.57 -34.43 -9.52
N GLY A 378 42.42 -33.44 -9.18
CA GLY A 378 43.77 -33.31 -9.72
C GLY A 378 44.92 -33.60 -8.76
N ALA A 379 44.68 -34.17 -7.57
CA ALA A 379 45.77 -34.53 -6.63
C ALA A 379 46.09 -36.02 -6.68
N GLY A 380 46.57 -36.48 -7.82
CA GLY A 380 47.04 -37.87 -7.94
C GLY A 380 47.73 -38.14 -9.29
N GLY A 381 48.95 -37.62 -9.48
CA GLY A 381 49.72 -37.91 -10.69
C GLY A 381 51.12 -37.27 -10.63
N SER A 382 52.09 -38.08 -10.25
CA SER A 382 53.52 -37.85 -10.12
C SER A 382 54.18 -37.25 -11.35
N ALA A 383 55.12 -36.35 -11.09
CA ALA A 383 56.44 -36.13 -11.71
C ALA A 383 56.61 -36.09 -13.21
N ALA A 384 56.96 -34.92 -13.75
CA ALA A 384 58.15 -34.77 -14.60
C ALA A 384 58.40 -33.28 -14.84
N ALA A 385 59.54 -32.78 -14.50
CA ALA A 385 60.03 -31.43 -14.83
C ALA A 385 60.40 -31.35 -16.30
N PRO A 386 60.09 -30.28 -16.99
CA PRO A 386 60.89 -29.87 -18.18
C PRO A 386 61.68 -28.59 -17.91
N THR A 387 62.94 -28.74 -18.28
CA THR A 387 64.01 -27.77 -18.41
C THR A 387 63.62 -26.43 -19.02
N ALA A 388 64.13 -25.34 -18.46
CA ALA A 388 64.04 -24.00 -18.93
C ALA A 388 64.82 -23.76 -20.21
N PRO A 389 64.36 -22.94 -21.16
CA PRO A 389 65.21 -22.33 -22.18
C PRO A 389 65.68 -20.91 -21.78
N ALA A 390 66.96 -20.61 -22.17
CA ALA A 390 67.72 -19.42 -21.85
C ALA A 390 67.16 -18.12 -22.47
N PRO A 391 67.53 -16.95 -21.94
CA PRO A 391 67.02 -15.65 -22.39
C PRO A 391 67.75 -15.13 -23.65
N ALA A 392 67.04 -14.53 -24.59
CA ALA A 392 67.58 -13.81 -25.73
C ALA A 392 67.77 -12.29 -25.41
N PRO A 393 68.69 -11.60 -26.09
CA PRO A 393 69.27 -10.35 -25.59
C PRO A 393 68.45 -9.09 -25.92
N ALA A 394 68.67 -8.09 -25.08
CA ALA A 394 68.11 -6.77 -25.15
C ALA A 394 68.67 -5.95 -26.34
N THR A 395 67.80 -5.31 -27.10
CA THR A 395 68.15 -4.24 -28.02
C THR A 395 67.81 -2.88 -27.39
N SER A 396 68.85 -2.11 -27.17
CA SER A 396 68.87 -0.72 -26.77
C SER A 396 68.45 0.18 -27.94
N VAL A 397 67.51 1.11 -27.76
CA VAL A 397 67.34 2.27 -28.61
C VAL A 397 67.32 3.53 -27.74
N SER A 398 68.17 4.39 -28.19
CA SER A 398 68.73 5.66 -27.71
C SER A 398 67.72 6.80 -27.42
N ALA A 399 68.17 7.64 -26.53
CA ALA A 399 67.61 8.88 -26.05
C ALA A 399 67.30 9.96 -27.16
N GLY A 400 66.27 10.73 -26.89
CA GLY A 400 65.97 12.01 -27.55
C GLY A 400 65.43 12.99 -26.49
N THR A 401 66.29 13.94 -26.16
CA THR A 401 66.15 15.13 -25.33
C THR A 401 65.27 16.20 -25.97
N ALA A 402 64.37 16.86 -25.21
CA ALA A 402 64.00 18.27 -25.26
C ALA A 402 63.00 18.58 -24.12
N ASP A 403 63.46 19.18 -23.11
CA ASP A 403 63.48 20.55 -22.61
C ASP A 403 62.23 21.39 -22.89
N ALA A 404 61.53 21.75 -21.80
CA ALA A 404 60.94 23.08 -21.51
C ALA A 404 60.13 23.08 -20.22
N ARG A 405 60.69 23.68 -19.19
CA ARG A 405 59.91 24.33 -18.10
C ARG A 405 59.42 25.70 -18.64
N PRO A 406 58.35 26.26 -18.10
CA PRO A 406 58.52 27.27 -17.06
C PRO A 406 57.48 27.28 -15.92
N THR A 407 57.98 27.87 -14.92
CA THR A 407 57.61 28.33 -13.58
C THR A 407 56.34 29.24 -13.42
N PRO A 408 56.05 29.69 -12.15
CA PRO A 408 54.69 29.87 -11.64
C PRO A 408 54.30 31.32 -11.38
N ALA A 409 52.99 31.57 -11.14
CA ALA A 409 52.50 32.84 -10.56
C ALA A 409 51.37 32.52 -9.56
N ARG A 410 51.59 32.71 -8.29
CA ARG A 410 51.35 33.87 -7.40
C ARG A 410 49.92 34.41 -7.53
N GLY A 411 49.04 34.16 -6.56
CA GLY A 411 48.85 35.10 -5.45
C GLY A 411 47.44 35.70 -5.48
N GLY A 412 46.68 35.61 -4.36
CA GLY A 412 45.42 36.33 -4.20
C GLY A 412 44.73 36.01 -2.89
N LYS A 413 45.12 36.71 -1.81
CA LYS A 413 44.37 36.79 -0.52
C LYS A 413 43.14 37.71 -0.65
N GLY A 414 42.06 37.40 0.04
CA GLY A 414 40.95 38.32 0.34
C GLY A 414 39.84 37.59 1.06
N ARG A 415 39.81 37.54 2.34
CA ARG A 415 39.21 38.42 3.35
C ARG A 415 37.69 38.38 3.46
N ARG A 416 37.21 37.72 4.56
CA ARG A 416 36.13 38.07 5.52
C ARG A 416 34.97 39.01 5.09
N ARG A 417 33.73 38.58 5.41
CA ARG A 417 32.76 39.15 6.40
C ARG A 417 31.44 38.36 6.30
N ARG A 418 30.98 37.78 7.32
CA ARG A 418 29.89 38.11 8.29
C ARG A 418 28.70 38.92 7.70
N HIS A 419 27.55 38.29 7.59
CA HIS A 419 26.30 38.63 8.29
C HIS A 419 25.44 37.37 8.42
#